data_c95eb798333b5c7ddcf47894ea954145
#
_entry.id   c95eb798333b5c7ddcf47894ea954145
#
_cell.length_a   1.000
_cell.length_b   1.000
_cell.length_c   1.000
_cell.angle_alpha   90.00
_cell.angle_beta   90.00
_cell.angle_gamma   90.00
#
_symmetry.space_group_name_H-M   'P 1'
#
loop_
_entity.id
_entity.type
_entity.pdbx_description
1 polymer ?
#
loop_
_entity_poly.entity_id
_entity_poly.type
_entity_poly.pdbx_seq_one_letter_code
_entity_poly.pdbx_strand_id
1 'polypeptide(L)'
;FNTVQQVLLSLKAKSAAERAIDYLKQGMKPVIALNNTNESQTGNLALGEEMDAPDLGTSLKKGLEGTLRYTQKDAKDNSESGYIKLSDLGDEAIEAYHELEKKIEQTSTGLSLSPIDVIKNELQKAGYKVGELTGRQTEFVYNDNGTVTKVKRADTDKKKLAREFNDGQI
;
A
#
# COMPACT_ATOMS: atom_id res chain seq x y z
N PHE A 1 -8.80 2.28 13.25
CA PHE A 1 -9.53 1.18 12.60
C PHE A 1 -8.91 0.80 11.25
N ASN A 2 -8.60 1.78 10.41
CA ASN A 2 -8.03 1.53 9.07
C ASN A 2 -6.64 0.88 9.11
N THR A 3 -5.77 1.28 10.03
CA THR A 3 -4.39 0.76 10.12
C THR A 3 -4.37 -0.72 10.42
N VAL A 4 -5.20 -1.20 11.34
CA VAL A 4 -5.29 -2.64 11.67
C VAL A 4 -5.75 -3.46 10.47
N GLN A 5 -6.74 -2.98 9.72
CA GLN A 5 -7.19 -3.66 8.49
C GLN A 5 -6.10 -3.70 7.43
N GLN A 6 -5.34 -2.62 7.27
CA GLN A 6 -4.21 -2.56 6.33
C GLN A 6 -3.11 -3.56 6.68
N VAL A 7 -2.76 -3.66 7.97
CA VAL A 7 -1.81 -4.67 8.47
C VAL A 7 -2.31 -6.07 8.16
N LEU A 8 -3.58 -6.36 8.46
CA LEU A 8 -4.16 -7.68 8.21
C LEU A 8 -4.21 -8.04 6.72
N LEU A 9 -4.48 -7.07 5.85
CA LEU A 9 -4.44 -7.28 4.39
C LEU A 9 -3.01 -7.59 3.93
N SER A 10 -2.03 -6.82 4.39
CA SER A 10 -0.63 -7.03 4.04
C SER A 10 -0.11 -8.38 4.53
N LEU A 11 -0.46 -8.77 5.76
CA LEU A 11 -0.13 -10.10 6.32
C LEU A 11 -0.71 -11.25 5.49
N LYS A 12 -1.92 -11.09 4.97
CA LYS A 12 -2.62 -12.13 4.22
C LYS A 12 -2.25 -12.17 2.74
N ALA A 13 -1.60 -11.14 2.20
CA ALA A 13 -1.37 -11.01 0.77
C ALA A 13 -0.63 -12.22 0.18
N LYS A 14 0.47 -12.63 0.81
CA LYS A 14 1.28 -13.75 0.36
C LYS A 14 0.53 -15.07 0.43
N SER A 15 -0.11 -15.36 1.56
CA SER A 15 -0.93 -16.57 1.72
C SER A 15 -2.12 -16.61 0.78
N ALA A 16 -2.72 -15.46 0.45
CA ALA A 16 -3.80 -15.38 -0.54
C ALA A 16 -3.29 -15.73 -1.95
N ALA A 17 -2.10 -15.24 -2.32
CA ALA A 17 -1.46 -15.57 -3.59
C ALA A 17 -1.12 -17.06 -3.67
N GLU A 18 -0.50 -17.63 -2.64
CA GLU A 18 -0.17 -19.06 -2.56
C GLU A 18 -1.42 -19.93 -2.75
N ARG A 19 -2.50 -19.59 -2.05
CA ARG A 19 -3.76 -20.33 -2.15
C ARG A 19 -4.40 -20.19 -3.54
N ALA A 20 -4.31 -19.02 -4.16
CA ALA A 20 -4.77 -18.83 -5.53
C ALA A 20 -3.96 -19.65 -6.53
N ILE A 21 -2.65 -19.75 -6.36
CA ILE A 21 -1.77 -20.60 -7.18
C ILE A 21 -2.18 -22.08 -7.05
N ASP A 22 -2.49 -22.53 -5.85
CA ASP A 22 -2.93 -23.90 -5.63
C ASP A 22 -4.26 -24.21 -6.34
N TYR A 23 -5.20 -23.27 -6.33
CA TYR A 23 -6.45 -23.39 -7.08
C TYR A 23 -6.22 -23.39 -8.60
N LEU A 24 -5.34 -22.52 -9.09
CA LEU A 24 -4.97 -22.46 -10.51
C LEU A 24 -4.35 -23.77 -10.99
N LYS A 25 -3.46 -24.41 -10.21
CA LYS A 25 -2.89 -25.73 -10.50
C LYS A 25 -3.96 -26.82 -10.58
N GLN A 26 -5.10 -26.66 -9.91
CA GLN A 26 -6.24 -27.57 -9.97
C GLN A 26 -7.21 -27.24 -11.12
N GLY A 27 -6.87 -26.27 -11.99
CA GLY A 27 -7.72 -25.84 -13.11
C GLY A 27 -8.86 -24.92 -12.71
N MET A 28 -8.86 -24.40 -11.48
CA MET A 28 -9.87 -23.45 -11.01
C MET A 28 -9.48 -22.02 -11.38
N LYS A 29 -10.46 -21.11 -11.41
CA LYS A 29 -10.30 -19.69 -11.69
C LYS A 29 -10.56 -18.88 -10.40
N PRO A 30 -9.56 -18.62 -9.57
CA PRO A 30 -9.76 -17.90 -8.31
C PRO A 30 -10.04 -16.42 -8.54
N VAL A 31 -10.94 -15.87 -7.72
CA VAL A 31 -11.20 -14.43 -7.62
C VAL A 31 -10.85 -13.98 -6.20
N ILE A 32 -9.95 -13.00 -6.08
CA ILE A 32 -9.55 -12.44 -4.79
C ILE A 32 -10.24 -11.09 -4.62
N ALA A 33 -11.12 -10.99 -3.62
CA ALA A 33 -11.77 -9.74 -3.26
C ALA A 33 -11.06 -9.06 -2.10
N LEU A 34 -10.79 -7.77 -2.23
CA LEU A 34 -10.16 -6.94 -1.23
C LEU A 34 -11.07 -5.78 -0.86
N ASN A 35 -11.13 -5.43 0.41
CA ASN A 35 -11.97 -4.33 0.90
C ASN A 35 -11.28 -2.96 0.81
N ASN A 36 -9.97 -2.91 0.52
CA ASN A 36 -9.19 -1.69 0.39
C ASN A 36 -8.02 -1.90 -0.58
N THR A 37 -7.68 -0.88 -1.35
CA THR A 37 -6.52 -0.88 -2.26
C THR A 37 -5.25 -0.32 -1.60
N ASN A 38 -5.36 0.34 -0.45
CA ASN A 38 -4.30 1.06 0.25
C ASN A 38 -3.61 2.17 -0.57
N GLU A 39 -4.18 2.59 -1.69
CA GLU A 39 -3.57 3.59 -2.60
C GLU A 39 -3.31 4.93 -1.90
N SER A 40 -4.18 5.35 -0.99
CA SER A 40 -4.00 6.58 -0.21
C SER A 40 -2.71 6.62 0.61
N GLN A 41 -2.19 5.45 1.02
CA GLN A 41 -0.94 5.35 1.78
C GLN A 41 0.31 5.60 0.92
N THR A 42 0.18 5.44 -0.37
CA THR A 42 1.28 5.58 -1.33
C THR A 42 1.18 6.86 -2.17
N GLY A 43 0.18 7.72 -1.91
CA GLY A 43 -0.16 8.88 -2.74
C GLY A 43 1.00 9.86 -2.97
N ASN A 44 1.83 10.08 -1.96
CA ASN A 44 2.98 11.00 -2.01
C ASN A 44 4.31 10.36 -2.45
N LEU A 45 4.33 9.07 -2.81
CA LEU A 45 5.53 8.46 -3.39
C LEU A 45 5.67 8.87 -4.86
N ALA A 46 6.89 9.13 -5.29
CA ALA A 46 7.18 9.58 -6.65
C ALA A 46 6.78 8.54 -7.71
N LEU A 47 6.33 9.03 -8.87
CA LEU A 47 6.01 8.21 -10.02
C LEU A 47 7.27 8.05 -10.90
N GLY A 48 7.50 6.83 -11.38
CA GLY A 48 8.59 6.51 -12.31
C GLY A 48 9.96 6.36 -11.66
N GLU A 49 10.07 6.58 -10.35
CA GLU A 49 11.31 6.39 -9.61
C GLU A 49 11.38 4.99 -9.02
N GLU A 50 12.58 4.42 -9.08
CA GLU A 50 12.90 3.17 -8.40
C GLU A 50 13.15 3.43 -6.92
N MET A 51 12.57 2.59 -6.05
CA MET A 51 12.68 2.73 -4.61
C MET A 51 12.63 1.37 -3.91
N ASP A 52 13.06 1.33 -2.66
CA ASP A 52 12.78 0.19 -1.82
C ASP A 52 11.26 -0.03 -1.67
N ALA A 53 10.83 -1.29 -1.65
CA ALA A 53 9.41 -1.59 -1.51
C ALA A 53 8.84 -0.97 -0.23
N PRO A 54 7.90 -0.02 -0.34
CA PRO A 54 7.37 0.68 0.82
C PRO A 54 6.61 -0.31 1.71
N ASP A 55 6.97 -0.31 2.97
CA ASP A 55 6.40 -1.19 3.99
C ASP A 55 5.51 -0.44 4.99
N LEU A 56 4.98 -1.17 5.96
CA LEU A 56 4.14 -0.60 7.01
C LEU A 56 4.90 0.46 7.85
N GLY A 57 6.22 0.36 8.01
CA GLY A 57 7.05 1.36 8.67
C GLY A 57 6.88 2.74 8.04
N THR A 58 6.77 2.81 6.72
CA THR A 58 6.47 4.04 5.97
C THR A 58 5.14 4.66 6.40
N SER A 59 4.09 3.87 6.59
CA SER A 59 2.79 4.34 7.08
C SER A 59 2.85 4.80 8.53
N LEU A 60 3.59 4.10 9.38
CA LEU A 60 3.77 4.46 10.78
C LEU A 60 4.56 5.77 10.92
N LYS A 61 5.61 5.97 10.12
CA LYS A 61 6.33 7.26 10.04
C LYS A 61 5.40 8.42 9.69
N LYS A 62 4.58 8.26 8.65
CA LYS A 62 3.57 9.26 8.28
C LYS A 62 2.55 9.51 9.40
N GLY A 63 2.15 8.46 10.11
CA GLY A 63 1.27 8.58 11.27
C GLY A 63 1.90 9.43 12.36
N LEU A 64 3.18 9.20 12.65
CA LEU A 64 3.94 9.97 13.62
C LEU A 64 4.09 11.45 13.20
N GLU A 65 4.50 11.71 11.95
CA GLU A 65 4.54 13.06 11.38
C GLU A 65 3.17 13.75 11.44
N GLY A 66 2.10 12.99 11.22
CA GLY A 66 0.72 13.46 11.29
C GLY A 66 0.31 13.94 12.68
N THR A 67 0.97 13.49 13.76
CA THR A 67 0.70 13.97 15.13
C THR A 67 1.09 15.44 15.32
N LEU A 68 2.02 15.95 14.50
CA LEU A 68 2.45 17.34 14.51
C LEU A 68 1.51 18.25 13.68
N ARG A 69 0.55 17.67 12.98
CA ARG A 69 -0.40 18.44 12.16
C ARG A 69 -1.48 19.07 13.05
N TYR A 70 -1.73 20.34 12.86
CA TYR A 70 -2.86 21.01 13.48
C TYR A 70 -3.81 21.58 12.44
N THR A 71 -5.05 21.77 12.84
CA THR A 71 -6.04 22.52 12.09
C THR A 71 -6.67 23.52 13.04
N GLN A 72 -6.55 24.80 12.73
CA GLN A 72 -7.16 25.89 13.48
C GLN A 72 -8.26 26.53 12.66
N LYS A 73 -9.39 26.82 13.29
CA LYS A 73 -10.47 27.58 12.70
C LYS A 73 -10.41 29.04 13.16
N ASP A 74 -10.56 29.95 12.24
CA ASP A 74 -10.70 31.37 12.57
C ASP A 74 -12.14 31.70 13.03
N ALA A 75 -12.36 32.95 13.48
CA ALA A 75 -13.66 33.41 13.90
C ALA A 75 -14.72 33.42 12.77
N LYS A 76 -14.33 33.23 11.51
CA LYS A 76 -15.18 33.14 10.33
C LYS A 76 -15.35 31.71 9.81
N ASP A 77 -14.97 30.72 10.63
CA ASP A 77 -15.05 29.29 10.33
C ASP A 77 -14.16 28.82 9.15
N ASN A 78 -13.20 29.68 8.71
CA ASN A 78 -12.19 29.22 7.77
C ASN A 78 -11.18 28.32 8.49
N SER A 79 -10.80 27.22 7.85
CA SER A 79 -9.85 26.26 8.41
C SER A 79 -8.45 26.51 7.85
N GLU A 80 -7.48 26.74 8.71
CA GLU A 80 -6.05 26.75 8.38
C GLU A 80 -5.39 25.51 8.98
N SER A 81 -4.62 24.81 8.18
CA SER A 81 -3.87 23.62 8.61
C SER A 81 -2.38 23.86 8.47
N GLY A 82 -1.61 23.44 9.45
CA GLY A 82 -0.17 23.57 9.46
C GLY A 82 0.49 22.43 10.24
N TYR A 83 1.81 22.55 10.39
CA TYR A 83 2.60 21.63 11.19
C TYR A 83 3.30 22.39 12.31
N ILE A 84 3.25 21.85 13.52
CA ILE A 84 4.06 22.30 14.64
C ILE A 84 5.49 21.82 14.37
N LYS A 85 6.46 22.74 14.50
CA LYS A 85 7.86 22.32 14.44
C LYS A 85 8.21 21.51 15.67
N LEU A 86 8.94 20.42 15.49
CA LEU A 86 9.36 19.57 16.60
C LEU A 86 10.14 20.36 17.66
N SER A 87 10.95 21.34 17.22
CA SER A 87 11.69 22.27 18.09
C SER A 87 10.81 23.15 18.98
N ASP A 88 9.54 23.32 18.64
CA ASP A 88 8.60 24.19 19.38
C ASP A 88 7.84 23.40 20.48
N LEU A 89 8.10 22.08 20.57
CA LEU A 89 7.60 21.21 21.64
C LEU A 89 8.52 21.24 22.85
N GLY A 90 8.00 20.89 24.03
CA GLY A 90 8.83 20.71 25.22
C GLY A 90 9.73 19.46 25.11
N ASP A 91 10.84 19.47 25.84
CA ASP A 91 11.89 18.43 25.79
C ASP A 91 11.33 17.00 25.91
N GLU A 92 10.40 16.78 26.82
CA GLU A 92 9.75 15.48 27.04
C GLU A 92 9.00 14.98 25.77
N ALA A 93 8.31 15.88 25.06
CA ALA A 93 7.60 15.54 23.83
C ALA A 93 8.56 15.27 22.68
N ILE A 94 9.66 15.99 22.60
CA ILE A 94 10.74 15.78 21.62
C ILE A 94 11.38 14.41 21.83
N GLU A 95 11.72 14.07 23.07
CA GLU A 95 12.30 12.77 23.42
C GLU A 95 11.35 11.62 23.09
N ALA A 96 10.07 11.74 23.46
CA ALA A 96 9.05 10.74 23.12
C ALA A 96 8.87 10.57 21.60
N TYR A 97 8.92 11.67 20.83
CA TYR A 97 8.84 11.62 19.37
C TYR A 97 10.00 10.82 18.77
N HIS A 98 11.23 11.12 19.18
CA HIS A 98 12.43 10.41 18.71
C HIS A 98 12.48 8.94 19.16
N GLU A 99 12.00 8.65 20.36
CA GLU A 99 11.87 7.25 20.82
C GLU A 99 10.88 6.45 19.95
N LEU A 100 9.73 7.04 19.60
CA LEU A 100 8.76 6.44 18.69
C LEU A 100 9.31 6.27 17.28
N GLU A 101 10.00 7.28 16.75
CA GLU A 101 10.66 7.23 15.44
C GLU A 101 11.65 6.05 15.39
N LYS A 102 12.50 5.91 16.39
CA LYS A 102 13.44 4.80 16.52
C LYS A 102 12.74 3.44 16.61
N LYS A 103 11.65 3.33 17.36
CA LYS A 103 10.85 2.11 17.45
C LYS A 103 10.23 1.74 16.10
N ILE A 104 9.73 2.73 15.34
CA ILE A 104 9.18 2.51 14.01
C ILE A 104 10.25 1.98 13.06
N GLU A 105 11.46 2.55 13.08
CA GLU A 105 12.58 2.10 12.25
C GLU A 105 13.02 0.67 12.60
N GLN A 106 13.00 0.31 13.87
CA GLN A 106 13.31 -1.05 14.32
C GLN A 106 12.18 -2.07 14.02
N THR A 107 10.97 -1.59 13.78
CA THR A 107 9.78 -2.41 13.53
C THR A 107 9.49 -2.53 12.04
N SER A 108 10.48 -2.32 11.16
CA SER A 108 10.32 -2.60 9.72
C SER A 108 9.88 -4.05 9.56
N THR A 109 8.64 -4.21 9.15
CA THR A 109 7.95 -5.51 9.19
C THR A 109 8.08 -6.29 7.90
N GLY A 110 8.69 -5.69 6.86
CA GLY A 110 8.71 -6.25 5.50
C GLY A 110 7.30 -6.46 4.91
N LEU A 111 6.27 -5.92 5.56
CA LEU A 111 4.89 -5.98 5.08
C LEU A 111 4.63 -4.85 4.09
N SER A 112 4.44 -5.20 2.83
CA SER A 112 4.19 -4.24 1.77
C SER A 112 2.94 -3.40 2.02
N LEU A 113 3.03 -2.10 1.70
CA LEU A 113 1.87 -1.20 1.69
C LEU A 113 0.85 -1.50 0.60
N SER A 114 1.24 -2.23 -0.44
CA SER A 114 0.35 -2.62 -1.53
C SER A 114 0.13 -4.13 -1.59
N PRO A 115 -0.81 -4.68 -0.82
CA PRO A 115 -1.10 -6.11 -0.82
C PRO A 115 -1.56 -6.61 -2.21
N ILE A 116 -2.22 -5.77 -3.01
CA ILE A 116 -2.62 -6.13 -4.38
C ILE A 116 -1.39 -6.39 -5.24
N ASP A 117 -0.38 -5.52 -5.18
CA ASP A 117 0.82 -5.67 -6.01
C ASP A 117 1.68 -6.85 -5.55
N VAL A 118 1.70 -7.18 -4.26
CA VAL A 118 2.30 -8.42 -3.76
C VAL A 118 1.61 -9.63 -4.38
N ILE A 119 0.28 -9.69 -4.32
CA ILE A 119 -0.50 -10.80 -4.88
C ILE A 119 -0.25 -10.94 -6.38
N LYS A 120 -0.29 -9.84 -7.13
CA LYS A 120 -0.03 -9.82 -8.57
C LYS A 120 1.37 -10.33 -8.88
N ASN A 121 2.38 -9.84 -8.18
CA ASN A 121 3.77 -10.24 -8.38
C ASN A 121 3.99 -11.73 -8.11
N GLU A 122 3.43 -12.28 -7.02
CA GLU A 122 3.57 -13.71 -6.71
C GLU A 122 2.89 -14.60 -7.77
N LEU A 123 1.70 -14.22 -8.24
CA LEU A 123 0.99 -14.93 -9.31
C LEU A 123 1.75 -14.86 -10.64
N GLN A 124 2.28 -13.68 -10.99
CA GLN A 124 3.06 -13.49 -12.21
C GLN A 124 4.38 -14.25 -12.19
N LYS A 125 5.08 -14.30 -11.05
CA LYS A 125 6.27 -15.15 -10.86
C LYS A 125 5.97 -16.63 -11.02
N ALA A 126 4.76 -17.05 -10.66
CA ALA A 126 4.29 -18.43 -10.88
C ALA A 126 3.83 -18.70 -12.33
N GLY A 127 3.94 -17.71 -13.24
CA GLY A 127 3.60 -17.85 -14.67
C GLY A 127 2.13 -17.56 -15.01
N TYR A 128 1.34 -17.04 -14.07
CA TYR A 128 -0.07 -16.74 -14.30
C TYR A 128 -0.30 -15.27 -14.66
N LYS A 129 -1.21 -15.02 -15.57
CA LYS A 129 -1.70 -13.67 -15.86
C LYS A 129 -2.72 -13.25 -14.81
N VAL A 130 -2.73 -11.98 -14.47
CA VAL A 130 -3.61 -11.44 -13.42
C VAL A 130 -4.37 -10.23 -13.96
N GLY A 131 -5.69 -10.32 -13.91
CA GLY A 131 -6.57 -9.18 -14.15
C GLY A 131 -6.92 -8.47 -12.86
N GLU A 132 -7.08 -7.16 -12.91
CA GLU A 132 -7.44 -6.35 -11.74
C GLU A 132 -8.60 -5.41 -12.04
N LEU A 133 -9.67 -5.52 -11.24
CA LEU A 133 -10.86 -4.67 -11.27
C LEU A 133 -10.90 -3.80 -10.02
N THR A 134 -10.19 -2.68 -10.02
CA THR A 134 -10.21 -1.68 -8.94
C THR A 134 -10.27 -0.27 -9.52
N GLY A 135 -10.51 0.70 -8.67
CA GLY A 135 -10.49 2.13 -9.03
C GLY A 135 -9.14 2.80 -8.83
N ARG A 136 -8.10 2.08 -8.39
CA ARG A 136 -6.79 2.69 -8.14
C ARG A 136 -6.11 3.14 -9.44
N GLN A 137 -5.38 4.22 -9.36
CA GLN A 137 -4.71 4.88 -10.49
C GLN A 137 -3.25 4.46 -10.66
N THR A 138 -2.64 3.93 -9.59
CA THR A 138 -1.21 3.60 -9.54
C THR A 138 -0.99 2.19 -9.02
N GLU A 139 0.14 1.60 -9.39
CA GLU A 139 0.59 0.29 -8.91
C GLU A 139 2.11 0.27 -8.75
N PHE A 140 2.60 -0.71 -8.00
CA PHE A 140 4.02 -1.00 -7.91
C PHE A 140 4.39 -2.17 -8.81
N VAL A 141 5.38 -1.94 -9.67
CA VAL A 141 6.04 -2.98 -10.46
C VAL A 141 7.30 -3.40 -9.72
N TYR A 142 7.42 -4.69 -9.44
CA TYR A 142 8.59 -5.27 -8.78
C TYR A 142 9.70 -5.49 -9.80
N ASN A 143 10.89 -5.00 -9.50
CA ASN A 143 12.09 -5.14 -10.30
C ASN A 143 12.88 -6.39 -9.88
N ASP A 144 13.75 -6.91 -10.75
CA ASP A 144 14.54 -8.12 -10.50
C ASP A 144 15.52 -7.97 -9.33
N ASN A 145 15.95 -6.75 -9.03
CA ASN A 145 16.84 -6.43 -7.92
C ASN A 145 16.13 -6.29 -6.55
N GLY A 146 14.81 -6.54 -6.50
CA GLY A 146 14.00 -6.49 -5.27
C GLY A 146 13.43 -5.11 -4.94
N THR A 147 13.78 -4.08 -5.72
CA THR A 147 13.15 -2.75 -5.61
C THR A 147 11.78 -2.73 -6.29
N VAL A 148 11.07 -1.61 -6.19
CA VAL A 148 9.82 -1.37 -6.89
C VAL A 148 9.83 -0.02 -7.61
N THR A 149 9.06 0.06 -8.69
CA THR A 149 8.78 1.32 -9.37
C THR A 149 7.29 1.60 -9.29
N LYS A 150 6.92 2.78 -8.80
CA LYS A 150 5.51 3.21 -8.81
C LYS A 150 5.16 3.73 -10.20
N VAL A 151 4.17 3.11 -10.82
CA VAL A 151 3.74 3.46 -12.18
C VAL A 151 2.25 3.82 -12.20
N LYS A 152 1.87 4.62 -13.21
CA LYS A 152 0.46 4.86 -13.51
C LYS A 152 -0.12 3.62 -14.18
N ARG A 153 -1.26 3.15 -13.70
CA ARG A 153 -1.97 2.03 -14.33
C ARG A 153 -2.65 2.49 -15.63
N ALA A 154 -2.66 1.59 -16.61
CA ALA A 154 -3.49 1.77 -17.79
C ALA A 154 -4.97 1.61 -17.41
N ASP A 155 -5.83 2.32 -18.14
CA ASP A 155 -7.27 2.15 -17.99
C ASP A 155 -7.67 0.70 -18.31
N THR A 156 -8.49 0.13 -17.45
CA THR A 156 -8.95 -1.25 -17.60
C THR A 156 -10.31 -1.29 -18.28
N ASP A 157 -10.38 -1.89 -19.46
CA ASP A 157 -11.65 -2.27 -20.05
C ASP A 157 -12.24 -3.46 -19.29
N LYS A 158 -13.19 -3.15 -18.38
CA LYS A 158 -13.83 -4.14 -17.51
C LYS A 158 -14.54 -5.24 -18.28
N LYS A 159 -15.13 -4.95 -19.45
CA LYS A 159 -15.84 -5.94 -20.28
C LYS A 159 -14.86 -6.88 -20.97
N LYS A 160 -13.74 -6.33 -21.45
CA LYS A 160 -12.65 -7.12 -22.05
C LYS A 160 -12.04 -8.04 -20.99
N LEU A 161 -11.71 -7.52 -19.83
CA LEU A 161 -11.12 -8.28 -18.72
C LEU A 161 -12.03 -9.44 -18.27
N ALA A 162 -13.34 -9.19 -18.14
CA ALA A 162 -14.31 -10.23 -17.78
C ALA A 162 -14.39 -11.34 -18.84
N ARG A 163 -14.31 -10.99 -20.12
CA ARG A 163 -14.26 -11.99 -21.21
C ARG A 163 -12.98 -12.83 -21.14
N GLU A 164 -11.82 -12.18 -21.04
CA GLU A 164 -10.53 -12.86 -20.93
C GLU A 164 -10.48 -13.84 -19.75
N PHE A 165 -11.06 -13.44 -18.61
CA PHE A 165 -11.21 -14.32 -17.45
C PHE A 165 -12.13 -15.52 -17.74
N ASN A 166 -13.30 -15.30 -18.35
CA ASN A 166 -14.23 -16.38 -18.69
C ASN A 166 -13.62 -17.36 -19.71
N ASP A 167 -12.85 -16.84 -20.67
CA ASP A 167 -12.19 -17.62 -21.72
C ASP A 167 -10.89 -18.30 -21.22
N GLY A 168 -10.48 -18.07 -19.97
CA GLY A 168 -9.29 -18.68 -19.38
C GLY A 168 -7.98 -18.11 -19.92
N GLN A 169 -7.98 -16.85 -20.36
CA GLN A 169 -6.79 -16.15 -20.86
C GLN A 169 -6.02 -15.41 -19.73
N ILE A 170 -6.69 -15.21 -18.60
CA ILE A 170 -6.15 -14.65 -17.35
C ILE A 170 -6.70 -15.44 -16.16
#